data_84f13f78192cc7e110e6fd3caa0d3b22
#
_entry.id   84f13f78192cc7e110e6fd3caa0d3b22
#
_cell.length_a   1.000
_cell.length_b   1.000
_cell.length_c   1.000
_cell.angle_alpha   90.00
_cell.angle_beta   90.00
_cell.angle_gamma   90.00
#
_symmetry.space_group_name_H-M   'P 1'
#
loop_
_entity.id
_entity.type
_entity.pdbx_description
1 polymer ?
#
loop_
_entity_poly.entity_id
_entity_poly.type
_entity_poly.pdbx_seq_one_letter_code
_entity_poly.pdbx_strand_id
1 'polypeptide(L)'
;AHKNYDSGAPVQVSVFTDRLCIDNVGRPPRTWTVGALLGRHTSRPNNPNLVAALRSLGIIDGWSNGVSRIRMSCMEAGTPEPIFELRDDETMVCFPMDSDSLLTASLTCPKCSRRHEPGRPSRTRASR
;
A
#
# COMPACT_ATOMS: atom_id res chain seq x y z
N ALA A 1 -2.88 -11.14 1.87
CA ALA A 1 -2.80 -12.44 2.55
C ALA A 1 -3.71 -12.50 3.79
N HIS A 2 -3.82 -11.41 4.56
CA HIS A 2 -4.58 -11.37 5.83
C HIS A 2 -5.99 -10.82 5.71
N LYS A 3 -6.42 -10.37 4.53
CA LYS A 3 -7.79 -9.90 4.32
C LYS A 3 -8.80 -11.00 4.66
N ASN A 4 -9.86 -10.62 5.40
CA ASN A 4 -11.02 -11.45 5.60
C ASN A 4 -12.01 -11.23 4.44
N TYR A 5 -12.12 -12.20 3.55
CA TYR A 5 -13.04 -12.13 2.40
C TYR A 5 -14.49 -12.37 2.79
N ASP A 6 -14.76 -13.03 3.91
CA ASP A 6 -16.12 -13.29 4.39
C ASP A 6 -16.81 -12.02 4.91
N SER A 7 -16.02 -11.00 5.27
CA SER A 7 -16.56 -9.71 5.74
C SER A 7 -17.26 -8.90 4.65
N GLY A 8 -17.01 -9.22 3.36
CA GLY A 8 -17.49 -8.40 2.25
C GLY A 8 -16.86 -7.00 2.14
N ALA A 9 -16.13 -6.54 3.17
CA ALA A 9 -15.51 -5.22 3.17
C ALA A 9 -14.39 -5.12 2.13
N PRO A 10 -14.27 -4.02 1.37
CA PRO A 10 -13.18 -3.84 0.42
C PRO A 10 -11.84 -3.60 1.13
N VAL A 11 -10.73 -3.72 0.39
CA VAL A 11 -9.47 -3.09 0.78
C VAL A 11 -9.61 -1.60 0.52
N GLN A 12 -9.30 -0.78 1.50
CA GLN A 12 -9.39 0.67 1.40
C GLN A 12 -8.00 1.26 1.22
N VAL A 13 -7.88 2.21 0.29
CA VAL A 13 -6.67 2.99 0.08
C VAL A 13 -7.03 4.46 0.23
N SER A 14 -6.44 5.09 1.23
CA SER A 14 -6.68 6.50 1.56
C SER A 14 -5.41 7.31 1.31
N VAL A 15 -5.53 8.32 0.46
CA VAL A 15 -4.42 9.21 0.11
C VAL A 15 -4.68 10.58 0.74
N PHE A 16 -3.75 11.01 1.60
CA PHE A 16 -3.74 12.32 2.24
C PHE A 16 -2.58 13.14 1.69
N THR A 17 -2.48 14.40 2.06
CA THR A 17 -1.39 15.29 1.66
C THR A 17 -0.03 14.88 2.25
N ASP A 18 -0.04 14.18 3.38
CA ASP A 18 1.13 13.84 4.18
C ASP A 18 1.36 12.32 4.32
N ARG A 19 0.45 11.50 3.82
CA ARG A 19 0.54 10.04 3.96
C ARG A 19 -0.38 9.29 3.01
N LEU A 20 -0.05 8.04 2.74
CA LEU A 20 -0.91 7.05 2.11
C LEU A 20 -1.18 5.93 3.11
N CYS A 21 -2.44 5.57 3.34
CA CYS A 21 -2.80 4.46 4.21
C CYS A 21 -3.56 3.38 3.42
N ILE A 22 -3.24 2.13 3.70
CA ILE A 22 -3.92 0.95 3.15
C ILE A 22 -4.46 0.16 4.33
N ASP A 23 -5.75 -0.06 4.35
CA ASP A 23 -6.40 -0.83 5.39
C ASP A 23 -7.33 -1.92 4.84
N ASN A 24 -7.54 -2.95 5.62
CA ASN A 24 -8.47 -4.02 5.30
C ASN A 24 -8.97 -4.71 6.57
N VAL A 25 -10.20 -5.19 6.51
CA VAL A 25 -10.75 -6.13 7.48
C VAL A 25 -10.02 -7.46 7.32
N GLY A 26 -9.43 -7.93 8.42
CA GLY A 26 -8.58 -9.11 8.49
C GLY A 26 -7.25 -8.78 9.15
N ARG A 27 -6.84 -9.62 10.09
CA ARG A 27 -5.62 -9.42 10.86
C ARG A 27 -4.86 -10.72 11.06
N PRO A 28 -3.59 -10.64 11.42
CA PRO A 28 -2.84 -11.77 11.96
C PRO A 28 -3.52 -12.34 13.22
N PRO A 29 -3.11 -13.51 13.72
CA PRO A 29 -3.66 -14.06 14.97
C PRO A 29 -3.76 -13.01 16.07
N ARG A 30 -4.87 -13.02 16.84
CA ARG A 30 -5.15 -12.01 17.89
C ARG A 30 -4.05 -11.90 18.96
N THR A 31 -3.25 -12.93 19.11
CA THR A 31 -2.10 -12.95 20.02
C THR A 31 -0.91 -12.14 19.51
N TRP A 32 -0.95 -11.70 18.25
CA TRP A 32 0.14 -10.93 17.67
C TRP A 32 0.00 -9.45 17.99
N THR A 33 1.12 -8.87 18.40
CA THR A 33 1.30 -7.42 18.54
C THR A 33 1.99 -6.88 17.27
N VAL A 34 2.01 -5.56 17.12
CA VAL A 34 2.79 -4.91 16.06
C VAL A 34 4.27 -5.31 16.16
N GLY A 35 4.83 -5.40 17.39
CA GLY A 35 6.20 -5.86 17.59
C GLY A 35 6.44 -7.28 17.09
N ALA A 36 5.49 -8.20 17.28
CA ALA A 36 5.57 -9.55 16.73
C ALA A 36 5.48 -9.56 15.20
N LEU A 37 4.68 -8.67 14.62
CA LEU A 37 4.57 -8.50 13.17
C LEU A 37 5.87 -8.00 12.55
N LEU A 38 6.55 -7.07 13.22
CA LEU A 38 7.82 -6.50 12.78
C LEU A 38 9.01 -7.45 12.98
N GLY A 39 8.88 -8.40 13.91
CA GLY A 39 9.91 -9.39 14.23
C GLY A 39 9.89 -10.63 13.34
N ARG A 40 10.73 -11.60 13.64
CA ARG A 40 10.70 -12.92 13.00
C ARG A 40 9.47 -13.69 13.46
N HIS A 41 8.64 -14.10 12.54
CA HIS A 41 7.42 -14.87 12.81
C HIS A 41 7.15 -15.90 11.72
N THR A 42 6.42 -16.96 12.06
CA THR A 42 5.93 -17.91 11.07
C THR A 42 4.70 -17.33 10.37
N SER A 43 4.71 -17.29 9.04
CA SER A 43 3.55 -16.82 8.26
C SER A 43 2.32 -17.68 8.56
N ARG A 44 1.23 -17.03 8.94
CA ARG A 44 -0.10 -17.64 9.12
C ARG A 44 -1.13 -16.82 8.32
N PRO A 45 -1.17 -17.00 7.00
CA PRO A 45 -2.10 -16.24 6.15
C PRO A 45 -3.53 -16.73 6.35
N ASN A 46 -4.50 -15.81 6.35
CA ASN A 46 -5.92 -16.15 6.34
C ASN A 46 -6.34 -16.79 5.01
N ASN A 47 -5.60 -16.52 3.93
CA ASN A 47 -5.89 -17.00 2.58
C ASN A 47 -4.72 -17.82 2.01
N PRO A 48 -4.50 -19.06 2.46
CA PRO A 48 -3.34 -19.86 2.06
C PRO A 48 -3.32 -20.17 0.55
N ASN A 49 -4.46 -20.41 -0.07
CA ASN A 49 -4.55 -20.68 -1.50
C ASN A 49 -4.18 -19.45 -2.35
N LEU A 50 -4.62 -18.25 -1.93
CA LEU A 50 -4.22 -17.01 -2.57
C LEU A 50 -2.71 -16.78 -2.44
N VAL A 51 -2.16 -17.03 -1.26
CA VAL A 51 -0.71 -16.92 -1.02
C VAL A 51 0.06 -17.91 -1.90
N ALA A 52 -0.42 -19.16 -2.04
CA ALA A 52 0.20 -20.15 -2.91
C ALA A 52 0.19 -19.69 -4.38
N ALA A 53 -0.94 -19.16 -4.86
CA ALA A 53 -1.05 -18.64 -6.22
C ALA A 53 -0.12 -17.44 -6.47
N LEU A 54 -0.10 -16.47 -5.57
CA LEU A 54 0.78 -15.30 -5.69
C LEU A 54 2.26 -15.69 -5.64
N ARG A 55 2.59 -16.72 -4.87
CA ARG A 55 3.95 -17.29 -4.83
C ARG A 55 4.34 -17.97 -6.14
N SER A 56 3.44 -18.76 -6.73
CA SER A 56 3.68 -19.39 -8.03
C SER A 56 3.88 -18.39 -9.16
N LEU A 57 3.27 -17.20 -9.02
CA LEU A 57 3.43 -16.08 -9.96
C LEU A 57 4.68 -15.22 -9.66
N GLY A 58 5.46 -15.54 -8.63
CA GLY A 58 6.63 -14.75 -8.24
C GLY A 58 6.31 -13.36 -7.67
N ILE A 59 5.03 -13.10 -7.31
CA ILE A 59 4.60 -11.79 -6.79
C ILE A 59 5.01 -11.64 -5.32
N ILE A 60 5.03 -12.74 -4.57
CA ILE A 60 5.44 -12.77 -3.16
C ILE A 60 6.46 -13.88 -2.91
N ASP A 61 7.36 -13.62 -1.97
CA ASP A 61 8.35 -14.61 -1.54
C ASP A 61 7.78 -15.59 -0.52
N GLY A 62 8.43 -16.74 -0.40
CA GLY A 62 8.01 -17.83 0.47
C GLY A 62 8.18 -17.62 1.97
N TRP A 63 8.92 -16.61 2.38
CA TRP A 63 9.38 -16.43 3.74
C TRP A 63 8.84 -15.13 4.31
N SER A 64 7.96 -15.10 5.24
CA SER A 64 7.45 -14.00 6.12
C SER A 64 8.17 -12.64 6.09
N ASN A 65 8.78 -12.27 4.96
CA ASN A 65 9.63 -11.10 4.79
C ASN A 65 8.87 -9.87 4.27
N GLY A 66 7.55 -9.96 4.09
CA GLY A 66 6.76 -8.88 3.48
C GLY A 66 6.93 -7.55 4.23
N VAL A 67 6.83 -7.57 5.54
CA VAL A 67 6.98 -6.37 6.38
C VAL A 67 8.40 -5.82 6.30
N SER A 68 9.41 -6.69 6.40
CA SER A 68 10.82 -6.27 6.28
C SER A 68 11.13 -5.66 4.91
N ARG A 69 10.58 -6.23 3.83
CA ARG A 69 10.73 -5.68 2.47
C ARG A 69 10.08 -4.31 2.33
N ILE A 70 8.88 -4.12 2.86
CA ILE A 70 8.22 -2.81 2.87
C ILE A 70 9.11 -1.78 3.56
N ARG A 71 9.62 -2.10 4.76
CA ARG A 71 10.52 -1.20 5.51
C ARG A 71 11.80 -0.89 4.74
N MET A 72 12.44 -1.91 4.17
CA MET A 72 13.66 -1.73 3.35
C MET A 72 13.39 -0.85 2.14
N SER A 73 12.30 -1.07 1.41
CA SER A 73 11.95 -0.27 0.24
C SER A 73 11.69 1.20 0.60
N CYS A 74 11.06 1.48 1.76
CA CYS A 74 10.89 2.84 2.26
C CYS A 74 12.25 3.49 2.57
N MET A 75 13.13 2.74 3.25
CA MET A 75 14.47 3.22 3.59
C MET A 75 15.31 3.50 2.33
N GLU A 76 15.29 2.60 1.35
CA GLU A 76 16.00 2.77 0.07
C GLU A 76 15.46 3.96 -0.73
N ALA A 77 14.15 4.22 -0.65
CA ALA A 77 13.51 5.37 -1.28
C ALA A 77 13.72 6.69 -0.52
N GLY A 78 14.35 6.65 0.66
CA GLY A 78 14.53 7.83 1.52
C GLY A 78 13.23 8.34 2.13
N THR A 79 12.16 7.52 2.16
CA THR A 79 10.89 7.88 2.78
C THR A 79 10.86 7.46 4.26
N PRO A 80 10.04 8.12 5.09
CA PRO A 80 9.90 7.74 6.50
C PRO A 80 9.45 6.28 6.67
N GLU A 81 9.74 5.72 7.83
CA GLU A 81 9.36 4.34 8.16
C GLU A 81 7.83 4.17 8.15
N PRO A 82 7.31 3.09 7.54
CA PRO A 82 5.88 2.82 7.50
C PRO A 82 5.35 2.47 8.89
N ILE A 83 4.13 2.92 9.18
CA ILE A 83 3.44 2.69 10.45
C ILE A 83 2.45 1.54 10.25
N PHE A 84 2.58 0.50 11.07
CA PHE A 84 1.66 -0.65 11.09
C PHE A 84 0.75 -0.56 12.29
N GLU A 85 -0.55 -0.73 12.09
CA GLU A 85 -1.54 -0.81 13.16
C GLU A 85 -2.36 -2.10 13.02
N LEU A 86 -2.59 -2.74 14.18
CA LEU A 86 -3.48 -3.88 14.32
C LEU A 86 -4.62 -3.45 15.23
N ARG A 87 -5.78 -3.22 14.66
CA ARG A 87 -7.02 -2.95 15.38
C ARG A 87 -7.81 -4.25 15.49
N ASP A 88 -8.88 -4.29 16.27
CA ASP A 88 -9.65 -5.50 16.60
C ASP A 88 -9.69 -6.57 15.48
N ASP A 89 -10.25 -6.27 14.35
CA ASP A 89 -10.33 -7.16 13.18
C ASP A 89 -9.70 -6.55 11.92
N GLU A 90 -8.95 -5.44 12.05
CA GLU A 90 -8.38 -4.70 10.93
C GLU A 90 -6.86 -4.67 10.99
N THR A 91 -6.29 -4.58 9.82
CA THR A 91 -4.85 -4.31 9.64
C THR A 91 -4.70 -3.08 8.77
N MET A 92 -3.94 -2.10 9.26
CA MET A 92 -3.61 -0.89 8.54
C MET A 92 -2.11 -0.73 8.40
N VAL A 93 -1.67 -0.25 7.25
CA VAL A 93 -0.32 0.26 7.04
C VAL A 93 -0.40 1.66 6.47
N CYS A 94 0.30 2.61 7.11
CA CYS A 94 0.42 3.98 6.64
C CYS A 94 1.87 4.27 6.23
N PHE A 95 2.02 4.90 5.10
CA PHE A 95 3.28 5.39 4.55
C PHE A 95 3.29 6.92 4.69
N PRO A 96 3.99 7.48 5.67
CA PRO A 96 4.20 8.92 5.76
C PRO A 96 4.96 9.40 4.51
N MET A 97 4.63 10.59 4.05
CA MET A 97 5.27 11.22 2.89
C MET A 97 5.68 12.62 3.27
N ASP A 98 6.94 12.94 3.06
CA ASP A 98 7.40 14.32 3.19
C ASP A 98 6.93 15.13 1.98
N SER A 99 6.65 16.40 2.19
CA SER A 99 6.17 17.29 1.11
C SER A 99 7.13 17.34 -0.07
N ASP A 100 8.44 17.22 0.18
CA ASP A 100 9.47 17.18 -0.85
C ASP A 100 9.47 15.86 -1.65
N SER A 101 9.11 14.74 -1.01
CA SER A 101 9.00 13.43 -1.67
C SER A 101 7.85 13.40 -2.66
N LEU A 102 6.74 14.11 -2.41
CA LEU A 102 5.61 14.21 -3.34
C LEU A 102 5.98 14.97 -4.62
N LEU A 103 6.78 16.02 -4.50
CA LEU A 103 7.26 16.79 -5.67
C LEU A 103 8.20 15.95 -6.52
N THR A 104 9.10 15.20 -5.90
CA THR A 104 10.07 14.33 -6.59
C THR A 104 9.37 13.14 -7.28
N ALA A 105 8.41 12.50 -6.62
CA ALA A 105 7.63 11.41 -7.19
C ALA A 105 6.77 11.85 -8.38
N SER A 106 6.24 13.07 -8.36
CA SER A 106 5.49 13.65 -9.48
C SER A 106 6.37 13.89 -10.70
N LEU A 107 7.65 14.21 -10.51
CA LEU A 107 8.61 14.47 -11.58
C LEU A 107 9.20 13.19 -12.20
N THR A 108 9.22 12.08 -11.45
CA THR A 108 9.85 10.83 -11.89
C THR A 108 8.88 9.77 -12.41
N CYS A 109 7.57 9.96 -12.29
CA CYS A 109 6.58 9.01 -12.78
C CYS A 109 6.27 9.26 -14.27
N PRO A 110 6.72 8.38 -15.22
CA PRO A 110 6.49 8.56 -16.66
C PRO A 110 5.00 8.51 -17.05
N LYS A 111 4.13 8.04 -16.16
CA LYS A 111 2.67 7.97 -16.37
C LYS A 111 1.94 9.21 -15.85
N CYS A 112 2.51 9.96 -14.90
CA CYS A 112 1.90 11.17 -14.35
C CYS A 112 2.23 12.42 -15.18
N SER A 113 3.37 12.46 -15.85
CA SER A 113 3.80 13.61 -16.67
C SER A 113 2.90 13.87 -17.89
N ARG A 114 2.04 12.93 -18.29
CA ARG A 114 1.12 13.11 -19.43
C ARG A 114 -0.22 13.75 -19.10
N ARG A 115 -0.51 14.13 -17.86
CA ARG A 115 -1.82 14.67 -17.46
C ARG A 115 -1.83 16.16 -17.12
N HIS A 116 -0.73 16.86 -17.25
CA HIS A 116 -0.69 18.29 -17.00
C HIS A 116 -0.23 19.06 -18.24
N GLU A 117 -1.04 19.02 -19.32
CA GLU A 117 -1.01 20.08 -20.32
C GLU A 117 -2.04 21.15 -19.91
N PRO A 118 -1.61 22.37 -19.56
CA PRO A 118 -2.54 23.45 -19.30
C PRO A 118 -3.14 23.94 -20.63
N GLY A 119 -4.47 23.79 -20.76
CA GLY A 119 -5.28 24.70 -21.52
C GLY A 119 -5.11 24.77 -23.04
N ARG A 120 -5.75 23.86 -23.74
CA ARG A 120 -6.19 24.18 -25.12
C ARG A 120 -7.49 24.99 -25.05
N PRO A 121 -7.56 26.24 -25.55
CA PRO A 121 -8.80 27.01 -25.54
C PRO A 121 -9.84 26.34 -26.44
N SER A 122 -11.05 26.20 -25.92
CA SER A 122 -12.22 25.72 -26.67
C SER A 122 -12.50 26.63 -27.87
N ARG A 123 -12.41 26.05 -29.06
CA ARG A 123 -12.90 26.73 -30.28
C ARG A 123 -14.43 26.84 -30.21
N THR A 124 -14.89 28.02 -29.94
CA THR A 124 -16.30 28.43 -30.11
C THR A 124 -16.69 28.25 -31.58
N ARG A 125 -17.63 27.37 -31.84
CA ARG A 125 -18.22 27.14 -33.15
C ARG A 125 -19.24 28.26 -33.37
N ALA A 126 -18.89 29.24 -34.22
CA ALA A 126 -19.84 30.24 -34.67
C ALA A 126 -20.87 29.57 -35.60
N SER A 127 -22.14 29.79 -35.31
CA SER A 127 -23.28 29.45 -36.16
C SER A 127 -23.36 30.39 -37.34
N ARG A 128 -23.58 29.84 -38.50
CA ARG A 128 -24.33 30.45 -39.62
C ARG A 128 -25.27 29.40 -40.16
#